data_914a16ad9fd1f6d1f664aaa706745beb
#
_entry.id   914a16ad9fd1f6d1f664aaa706745beb
#
_cell.length_a   1.000
_cell.length_b   1.000
_cell.length_c   1.000
_cell.angle_alpha   90.00
_cell.angle_beta   90.00
_cell.angle_gamma   90.00
#
_symmetry.space_group_name_H-M   'P 1'
#
loop_
_entity.id
_entity.type
_entity.pdbx_description
1 polymer ?
#
loop_
_entity_poly.entity_id
_entity_poly.type
_entity_poly.pdbx_seq_one_letter_code
_entity_poly.pdbx_strand_id
1 'polypeptide(L)'
;MTITVISLRQVGAWVAAAGLCCSVMTGTPAIAEETMTVQSLIDRQLILDQITRYYYNFGKETKVPESSFYAEDGALILGTRRYEGREAVQSAYGGGARPAPAAGAAPAPGAAPAAGAAPAAPRERIPFNMTVDNALIFVHGDTATSQVIYTEYRPEKKGDPVKMTVQGKEFATWVKVNGQWLYKARYVGLSEPPAGWKE
;
A
#
# COMPACT_ATOMS: atom_id res chain seq x y z
N MET A 1 25.41 -75.32 14.47
CA MET A 1 26.78 -75.14 14.05
C MET A 1 27.35 -73.90 14.67
N THR A 2 28.30 -74.11 15.44
CA THR A 2 28.89 -73.39 16.57
C THR A 2 29.85 -72.31 16.07
N ILE A 3 30.11 -71.32 16.97
CA ILE A 3 31.41 -70.66 17.23
C ILE A 3 31.51 -69.27 16.58
N THR A 4 32.05 -68.18 17.15
CA THR A 4 32.86 -67.96 18.39
C THR A 4 32.95 -66.48 18.64
N VAL A 5 32.94 -66.15 19.90
CA VAL A 5 33.23 -64.82 20.46
C VAL A 5 34.75 -64.60 20.40
N ILE A 6 35.18 -63.39 19.98
CA ILE A 6 36.48 -62.85 20.40
C ILE A 6 36.34 -61.41 20.86
N SER A 7 36.64 -61.22 22.14
CA SER A 7 36.90 -59.99 22.83
C SER A 7 38.33 -59.55 22.63
N LEU A 8 38.59 -58.24 22.36
CA LEU A 8 39.86 -57.66 22.75
C LEU A 8 39.70 -56.20 23.14
N ARG A 9 40.00 -55.94 24.38
CA ARG A 9 40.22 -54.61 24.97
C ARG A 9 41.54 -54.05 24.42
N GLN A 10 41.57 -52.76 24.06
CA GLN A 10 42.76 -51.99 24.35
C GLN A 10 42.39 -50.53 24.62
N VAL A 11 42.97 -50.04 25.68
CA VAL A 11 42.97 -48.73 26.26
C VAL A 11 43.93 -47.85 25.45
N GLY A 12 43.54 -46.60 25.18
CA GLY A 12 44.46 -45.63 24.61
C GLY A 12 43.87 -44.22 24.76
N ALA A 13 44.27 -43.52 25.82
CA ALA A 13 43.99 -42.10 26.05
C ALA A 13 44.84 -41.24 25.10
N TRP A 14 44.25 -40.30 24.39
CA TRP A 14 44.93 -39.11 23.88
C TRP A 14 44.02 -37.91 23.83
N VAL A 15 44.29 -36.99 24.75
CA VAL A 15 44.45 -35.53 24.67
C VAL A 15 43.51 -34.73 23.75
N ALA A 16 42.86 -33.78 24.40
CA ALA A 16 42.02 -32.69 23.93
C ALA A 16 42.64 -31.86 22.80
N ALA A 17 41.80 -31.51 21.84
CA ALA A 17 41.94 -30.26 21.09
C ALA A 17 40.53 -29.69 20.96
N ALA A 18 40.26 -28.64 21.76
CA ALA A 18 39.07 -27.83 21.66
C ALA A 18 39.15 -26.96 20.38
N GLY A 19 38.52 -27.44 19.33
CA GLY A 19 38.25 -26.65 18.13
C GLY A 19 36.88 -26.01 18.24
N LEU A 20 36.83 -24.76 18.69
CA LEU A 20 35.63 -23.93 18.73
C LEU A 20 35.28 -23.53 17.29
N CYS A 21 34.57 -24.40 16.55
CA CYS A 21 33.95 -24.03 15.30
C CYS A 21 32.73 -23.14 15.61
N CYS A 22 32.93 -21.82 15.62
CA CYS A 22 31.85 -20.86 15.47
C CYS A 22 31.25 -21.04 14.07
N SER A 23 30.26 -21.93 13.96
CA SER A 23 29.35 -21.95 12.81
C SER A 23 28.51 -20.70 12.87
N VAL A 24 28.95 -19.65 12.14
CA VAL A 24 28.11 -18.51 11.84
C VAL A 24 27.00 -19.04 10.93
N MET A 25 25.87 -19.41 11.52
CA MET A 25 24.65 -19.63 10.77
C MET A 25 24.21 -18.26 10.21
N THR A 26 24.67 -17.95 9.00
CA THR A 26 24.03 -16.93 8.17
C THR A 26 22.65 -17.47 7.80
N GLY A 27 21.69 -17.33 8.72
CA GLY A 27 20.29 -17.57 8.42
C GLY A 27 19.88 -16.53 7.38
N THR A 28 19.82 -16.95 6.11
CA THR A 28 19.05 -16.23 5.10
C THR A 28 17.66 -16.08 5.70
N PRO A 29 17.09 -14.86 5.81
CA PRO A 29 15.71 -14.72 6.23
C PRO A 29 14.87 -15.52 5.22
N ALA A 30 14.32 -16.66 5.66
CA ALA A 30 13.30 -17.35 4.90
C ALA A 30 12.16 -16.35 4.74
N ILE A 31 11.94 -15.87 3.53
CA ILE A 31 10.70 -15.18 3.18
C ILE A 31 9.64 -16.23 3.51
N ALA A 32 8.90 -16.00 4.59
CA ALA A 32 7.80 -16.88 4.95
C ALA A 32 6.81 -16.80 3.80
N GLU A 33 6.80 -17.84 2.97
CA GLU A 33 5.83 -17.98 1.88
C GLU A 33 4.45 -18.00 2.55
N GLU A 34 3.68 -16.94 2.33
CA GLU A 34 2.33 -16.84 2.88
C GLU A 34 1.52 -18.03 2.37
N THR A 35 1.11 -18.92 3.28
CA THR A 35 0.33 -20.10 2.90
C THR A 35 -1.01 -19.61 2.34
N MET A 36 -1.13 -19.65 1.02
CA MET A 36 -2.32 -19.20 0.32
C MET A 36 -3.51 -20.09 0.67
N THR A 37 -4.52 -19.52 1.29
CA THR A 37 -5.78 -20.17 1.63
C THR A 37 -6.89 -19.71 0.70
N VAL A 38 -7.99 -20.46 0.62
CA VAL A 38 -9.20 -20.03 -0.14
C VAL A 38 -9.68 -18.68 0.38
N GLN A 39 -9.64 -18.46 1.71
CA GLN A 39 -10.08 -17.19 2.29
C GLN A 39 -9.14 -16.03 1.88
N SER A 40 -7.83 -16.23 1.91
CA SER A 40 -6.89 -15.18 1.47
C SER A 40 -7.05 -14.85 -0.01
N LEU A 41 -7.37 -15.83 -0.87
CA LEU A 41 -7.71 -15.57 -2.28
C LEU A 41 -8.98 -14.73 -2.43
N ILE A 42 -10.04 -15.06 -1.67
CA ILE A 42 -11.27 -14.27 -1.67
C ILE A 42 -10.99 -12.85 -1.20
N ASP A 43 -10.25 -12.69 -0.12
CA ASP A 43 -9.91 -11.38 0.43
C ASP A 43 -9.06 -10.54 -0.53
N ARG A 44 -8.09 -11.15 -1.21
CA ARG A 44 -7.32 -10.48 -2.28
C ARG A 44 -8.23 -10.00 -3.41
N GLN A 45 -9.20 -10.82 -3.85
CA GLN A 45 -10.16 -10.43 -4.88
C GLN A 45 -11.06 -9.29 -4.42
N LEU A 46 -11.55 -9.33 -3.18
CA LEU A 46 -12.39 -8.26 -2.62
C LEU A 46 -11.62 -6.93 -2.51
N ILE A 47 -10.33 -6.97 -2.14
CA ILE A 47 -9.48 -5.77 -2.12
C ILE A 47 -9.27 -5.25 -3.55
N LEU A 48 -8.98 -6.12 -4.52
CA LEU A 48 -8.81 -5.73 -5.92
C LEU A 48 -10.09 -5.09 -6.49
N ASP A 49 -11.25 -5.65 -6.17
CA ASP A 49 -12.55 -5.08 -6.55
C ASP A 49 -12.76 -3.69 -5.91
N GLN A 50 -12.34 -3.51 -4.65
CA GLN A 50 -12.44 -2.22 -3.97
C GLN A 50 -11.51 -1.18 -4.60
N ILE A 51 -10.27 -1.54 -4.95
CA ILE A 51 -9.33 -0.71 -5.70
C ILE A 51 -9.96 -0.31 -7.05
N THR A 52 -10.48 -1.28 -7.79
CA THR A 52 -11.11 -1.06 -9.09
C THR A 52 -12.29 -0.11 -8.99
N ARG A 53 -13.19 -0.31 -8.03
CA ARG A 53 -14.36 0.56 -7.79
C ARG A 53 -13.93 1.97 -7.40
N TYR A 54 -12.90 2.12 -6.57
CA TYR A 54 -12.37 3.42 -6.18
C TYR A 54 -11.87 4.20 -7.40
N TYR A 55 -11.03 3.60 -8.25
CA TYR A 55 -10.50 4.26 -9.43
C TYR A 55 -11.57 4.51 -10.50
N TYR A 56 -12.50 3.56 -10.70
CA TYR A 56 -13.63 3.74 -11.60
C TYR A 56 -14.55 4.91 -11.18
N ASN A 57 -14.61 5.23 -9.89
CA ASN A 57 -15.43 6.34 -9.37
C ASN A 57 -15.00 7.70 -9.92
N PHE A 58 -13.72 7.88 -10.28
CA PHE A 58 -13.22 9.16 -10.82
C PHE A 58 -13.83 9.53 -12.18
N GLY A 59 -14.14 8.54 -13.02
CA GLY A 59 -14.74 8.73 -14.35
C GLY A 59 -16.25 8.96 -14.35
N LYS A 60 -16.92 8.80 -13.20
CA LYS A 60 -18.38 8.92 -13.11
C LYS A 60 -18.85 10.36 -13.00
N GLU A 61 -19.97 10.69 -13.61
CA GLU A 61 -20.67 11.97 -13.40
C GLU A 61 -21.26 12.04 -11.98
N THR A 62 -21.94 10.95 -11.55
CA THR A 62 -22.43 10.80 -10.18
C THR A 62 -21.49 9.89 -9.41
N LYS A 63 -20.77 10.45 -8.45
CA LYS A 63 -19.79 9.75 -7.64
C LYS A 63 -20.36 9.40 -6.27
N VAL A 64 -19.88 8.27 -5.72
CA VAL A 64 -19.90 8.09 -4.27
C VAL A 64 -18.75 8.90 -3.66
N PRO A 65 -18.90 9.41 -2.42
CA PRO A 65 -17.82 10.12 -1.75
C PRO A 65 -16.56 9.25 -1.67
N GLU A 66 -15.42 9.77 -2.06
CA GLU A 66 -14.14 9.04 -2.03
C GLU A 66 -13.80 8.56 -0.61
N SER A 67 -14.23 9.31 0.40
CA SER A 67 -14.06 8.95 1.82
C SER A 67 -14.81 7.66 2.22
N SER A 68 -15.83 7.24 1.47
CA SER A 68 -16.56 6.00 1.75
C SER A 68 -15.73 4.74 1.55
N PHE A 69 -14.63 4.81 0.82
CA PHE A 69 -13.68 3.72 0.63
C PHE A 69 -12.70 3.56 1.80
N TYR A 70 -12.70 4.49 2.75
CA TYR A 70 -11.78 4.52 3.88
C TYR A 70 -12.45 4.06 5.17
N ALA A 71 -11.68 3.47 6.07
CA ALA A 71 -12.09 3.28 7.45
C ALA A 71 -12.40 4.64 8.10
N GLU A 72 -13.14 4.66 9.20
CA GLU A 72 -13.54 5.89 9.87
C GLU A 72 -12.32 6.73 10.27
N ASP A 73 -11.27 6.07 10.77
CA ASP A 73 -9.97 6.63 11.12
C ASP A 73 -8.92 6.44 10.01
N GLY A 74 -9.38 6.24 8.77
CA GLY A 74 -8.50 6.05 7.62
C GLY A 74 -7.78 7.32 7.22
N ALA A 75 -6.64 7.18 6.53
CA ALA A 75 -5.80 8.30 6.15
C ALA A 75 -5.45 8.29 4.66
N LEU A 76 -5.38 9.48 4.06
CA LEU A 76 -4.81 9.71 2.73
C LEU A 76 -3.52 10.52 2.88
N ILE A 77 -2.45 10.03 2.28
CA ILE A 77 -1.14 10.69 2.29
C ILE A 77 -0.78 11.04 0.84
N LEU A 78 -0.66 12.33 0.54
CA LEU A 78 -0.26 12.87 -0.76
C LEU A 78 1.08 13.58 -0.63
N GLY A 79 2.15 12.87 -0.96
CA GLY A 79 3.51 13.34 -0.69
C GLY A 79 3.73 13.57 0.80
N THR A 80 3.92 14.83 1.21
CA THR A 80 4.13 15.20 2.63
C THR A 80 2.85 15.55 3.38
N ARG A 81 1.69 15.59 2.69
CA ARG A 81 0.41 15.95 3.30
C ARG A 81 -0.33 14.72 3.76
N ARG A 82 -0.87 14.79 4.98
CA ARG A 82 -1.66 13.73 5.58
C ARG A 82 -3.07 14.25 5.92
N TYR A 83 -4.08 13.51 5.50
CA TYR A 83 -5.49 13.76 5.75
C TYR A 83 -6.01 12.57 6.57
N GLU A 84 -6.41 12.79 7.83
CA GLU A 84 -6.86 11.74 8.74
C GLU A 84 -8.35 11.82 8.99
N GLY A 85 -9.00 10.66 8.94
CA GLY A 85 -10.44 10.51 9.07
C GLY A 85 -11.19 10.86 7.78
N ARG A 86 -12.40 10.31 7.63
CA ARG A 86 -13.21 10.44 6.41
C ARG A 86 -13.47 11.87 5.98
N GLU A 87 -13.71 12.77 6.94
CA GLU A 87 -14.00 14.17 6.64
C GLU A 87 -12.78 14.85 6.01
N ALA A 88 -11.60 14.70 6.61
CA ALA A 88 -10.37 15.27 6.07
C ALA A 88 -10.02 14.64 4.72
N VAL A 89 -10.18 13.30 4.58
CA VAL A 89 -10.00 12.61 3.29
C VAL A 89 -10.92 13.19 2.23
N GLN A 90 -12.23 13.37 2.51
CA GLN A 90 -13.17 13.95 1.56
C GLN A 90 -12.78 15.37 1.15
N SER A 91 -12.25 16.16 2.09
CA SER A 91 -11.80 17.53 1.77
C SER A 91 -10.66 17.56 0.74
N ALA A 92 -9.82 16.53 0.71
CA ALA A 92 -8.75 16.40 -0.28
C ALA A 92 -9.28 16.26 -1.71
N TYR A 93 -10.49 15.69 -1.89
CA TYR A 93 -11.10 15.45 -3.20
C TYR A 93 -12.15 16.50 -3.61
N GLY A 94 -12.75 17.19 -2.65
CA GLY A 94 -13.94 18.02 -2.87
C GLY A 94 -13.74 19.53 -2.94
N GLY A 95 -12.51 20.02 -2.88
CA GLY A 95 -12.29 21.48 -2.89
C GLY A 95 -12.73 22.18 -1.59
N GLY A 96 -12.91 21.43 -0.50
CA GLY A 96 -13.05 21.98 0.84
C GLY A 96 -11.79 22.76 1.27
N ALA A 97 -11.88 23.54 2.35
CA ALA A 97 -10.76 24.28 2.88
C ALA A 97 -9.53 23.37 3.03
N ARG A 98 -8.47 23.70 2.32
CA ARG A 98 -7.23 22.90 2.29
C ARG A 98 -6.64 22.85 3.70
N PRO A 99 -6.45 21.67 4.31
CA PRO A 99 -5.79 21.58 5.60
C PRO A 99 -4.44 22.29 5.57
N ALA A 100 -4.08 22.96 6.64
CA ALA A 100 -2.77 23.58 6.80
C ALA A 100 -1.68 22.50 6.63
N PRO A 101 -0.53 22.80 6.01
CA PRO A 101 0.59 21.87 5.95
C PRO A 101 0.98 21.49 7.38
N ALA A 102 1.29 20.22 7.60
CA ALA A 102 1.84 19.79 8.88
C ALA A 102 3.05 20.67 9.24
N ALA A 103 3.12 21.11 10.48
CA ALA A 103 4.19 21.99 10.94
C ALA A 103 5.56 21.36 10.64
N GLY A 104 6.35 22.00 9.77
CA GLY A 104 7.67 21.53 9.35
C GLY A 104 7.83 21.07 7.90
N ALA A 105 6.76 20.98 7.11
CA ALA A 105 6.86 20.63 5.69
C ALA A 105 7.16 21.87 4.84
N ALA A 106 8.28 21.86 4.10
CA ALA A 106 8.61 22.89 3.12
C ALA A 106 7.54 22.90 2.00
N PRO A 107 7.11 24.07 1.50
CA PRO A 107 6.14 24.15 0.41
C PRO A 107 6.74 23.55 -0.87
N ALA A 108 5.95 22.69 -1.52
CA ALA A 108 6.32 22.16 -2.83
C ALA A 108 6.48 23.31 -3.84
N PRO A 109 7.51 23.32 -4.72
CA PRO A 109 7.69 24.35 -5.72
C PRO A 109 6.47 24.44 -6.65
N GLY A 110 5.81 25.58 -6.68
CA GLY A 110 4.72 25.87 -7.62
C GLY A 110 3.32 26.01 -7.03
N ALA A 111 3.11 25.94 -5.74
CA ALA A 111 1.79 26.08 -5.11
C ALA A 111 1.77 27.16 -4.03
N ALA A 112 1.93 28.44 -4.41
CA ALA A 112 1.51 29.56 -3.56
C ALA A 112 0.07 29.97 -3.95
N PRO A 113 -0.96 29.81 -3.09
CA PRO A 113 -2.20 30.54 -3.29
C PRO A 113 -1.96 31.99 -2.88
N ALA A 114 -2.17 32.93 -3.81
CA ALA A 114 -2.25 34.33 -3.47
C ALA A 114 -3.36 34.53 -2.42
N ALA A 115 -3.00 35.11 -1.28
CA ALA A 115 -3.96 35.57 -0.31
C ALA A 115 -4.83 36.65 -0.98
N GLY A 116 -6.16 36.46 -1.03
CA GLY A 116 -7.10 37.44 -1.57
C GLY A 116 -7.77 37.07 -2.89
N ALA A 117 -7.57 35.90 -3.45
CA ALA A 117 -8.31 35.50 -4.65
C ALA A 117 -9.79 35.26 -4.28
N ALA A 118 -10.70 36.01 -4.98
CA ALA A 118 -12.14 35.77 -4.94
C ALA A 118 -12.40 34.26 -5.23
N PRO A 119 -13.51 33.68 -4.71
CA PRO A 119 -13.86 32.29 -5.00
C PRO A 119 -13.89 32.11 -6.52
N ALA A 120 -12.99 31.28 -7.03
CA ALA A 120 -12.93 30.98 -8.46
C ALA A 120 -14.29 30.41 -8.87
N ALA A 121 -14.84 30.92 -10.00
CA ALA A 121 -16.06 30.37 -10.56
C ALA A 121 -15.95 28.84 -10.66
N PRO A 122 -17.07 28.11 -10.48
CA PRO A 122 -17.08 26.66 -10.59
C PRO A 122 -16.45 26.25 -11.92
N ARG A 123 -15.26 25.65 -11.85
CA ARG A 123 -14.61 25.15 -13.08
C ARG A 123 -15.41 23.97 -13.59
N GLU A 124 -15.75 24.01 -14.88
CA GLU A 124 -16.37 22.87 -15.53
C GLU A 124 -15.52 21.63 -15.25
N ARG A 125 -16.14 20.60 -14.68
CA ARG A 125 -15.45 19.36 -14.38
C ARG A 125 -15.28 18.56 -15.65
N ILE A 126 -14.04 18.32 -16.03
CA ILE A 126 -13.71 17.45 -17.14
C ILE A 126 -13.56 16.02 -16.56
N PRO A 127 -14.44 15.07 -16.94
CA PRO A 127 -14.30 13.69 -16.56
C PRO A 127 -12.94 13.14 -17.02
N PHE A 128 -12.33 12.30 -16.21
CA PHE A 128 -11.08 11.65 -16.56
C PHE A 128 -11.14 10.17 -16.18
N ASN A 129 -10.38 9.36 -16.89
CA ASN A 129 -10.29 7.92 -16.65
C ASN A 129 -8.99 7.59 -15.93
N MET A 130 -9.05 6.57 -15.10
CA MET A 130 -7.87 6.01 -14.47
C MET A 130 -7.81 4.52 -14.75
N THR A 131 -6.62 4.02 -15.06
CA THR A 131 -6.31 2.59 -15.10
C THR A 131 -5.47 2.22 -13.89
N VAL A 132 -5.56 0.98 -13.50
CA VAL A 132 -4.79 0.38 -12.40
C VAL A 132 -4.16 -0.89 -12.91
N ASP A 133 -2.87 -1.00 -12.74
CA ASP A 133 -2.07 -2.11 -13.22
C ASP A 133 -1.17 -2.67 -12.11
N ASN A 134 -0.66 -3.89 -12.31
CA ASN A 134 0.34 -4.53 -11.46
C ASN A 134 -0.02 -4.54 -9.97
N ALA A 135 -1.26 -4.92 -9.66
CA ALA A 135 -1.71 -5.01 -8.28
C ALA A 135 -0.98 -6.15 -7.53
N LEU A 136 -0.21 -5.80 -6.52
CA LEU A 136 0.32 -6.71 -5.51
C LEU A 136 -0.48 -6.54 -4.23
N ILE A 137 -1.02 -7.64 -3.69
CA ILE A 137 -1.88 -7.61 -2.51
C ILE A 137 -1.45 -8.74 -1.58
N PHE A 138 -1.14 -8.39 -0.32
CA PHE A 138 -0.73 -9.32 0.73
C PHE A 138 -1.74 -9.23 1.88
N VAL A 139 -2.36 -10.36 2.22
CA VAL A 139 -3.42 -10.44 3.24
C VAL A 139 -2.89 -11.07 4.51
N HIS A 140 -3.09 -10.42 5.64
CA HIS A 140 -2.65 -10.85 6.97
C HIS A 140 -3.84 -10.86 7.94
N GLY A 141 -4.70 -11.86 7.82
CA GLY A 141 -5.96 -11.92 8.58
C GLY A 141 -6.92 -10.79 8.20
N ASP A 142 -7.28 -9.92 9.14
CA ASP A 142 -8.17 -8.78 8.91
C ASP A 142 -7.42 -7.48 8.51
N THR A 143 -6.15 -7.59 8.19
CA THR A 143 -5.33 -6.51 7.62
C THR A 143 -4.71 -6.94 6.32
N ALA A 144 -4.36 -5.98 5.46
CA ALA A 144 -3.64 -6.26 4.23
C ALA A 144 -2.80 -5.05 3.82
N THR A 145 -1.86 -5.31 2.91
CA THR A 145 -1.13 -4.26 2.20
C THR A 145 -1.34 -4.43 0.70
N SER A 146 -1.27 -3.34 -0.05
CA SER A 146 -1.28 -3.40 -1.50
C SER A 146 -0.40 -2.35 -2.13
N GLN A 147 0.15 -2.70 -3.30
CA GLN A 147 0.81 -1.79 -4.21
C GLN A 147 0.12 -1.86 -5.56
N VAL A 148 -0.09 -0.71 -6.19
CA VAL A 148 -0.59 -0.62 -7.56
C VAL A 148 0.17 0.46 -8.33
N ILE A 149 0.17 0.34 -9.67
CA ILE A 149 0.51 1.43 -10.56
C ILE A 149 -0.80 2.01 -11.08
N TYR A 150 -1.00 3.31 -10.92
CA TYR A 150 -2.13 4.00 -11.50
C TYR A 150 -1.70 4.91 -12.63
N THR A 151 -2.56 5.06 -13.63
CA THR A 151 -2.36 5.98 -14.74
C THR A 151 -3.63 6.80 -14.95
N GLU A 152 -3.49 8.12 -14.95
CA GLU A 152 -4.57 9.06 -15.22
C GLU A 152 -4.53 9.47 -16.70
N TYR A 153 -5.71 9.42 -17.31
CA TYR A 153 -5.94 9.88 -18.68
C TYR A 153 -6.98 11.00 -18.66
N ARG A 154 -6.60 12.18 -19.16
CA ARG A 154 -7.47 13.35 -19.15
C ARG A 154 -7.40 14.11 -20.47
N PRO A 155 -8.52 14.62 -21.03
CA PRO A 155 -8.48 15.63 -22.04
C PRO A 155 -8.10 17.00 -21.45
N GLU A 156 -7.42 17.85 -22.18
CA GLU A 156 -7.09 19.22 -21.75
C GLU A 156 -8.34 20.09 -21.64
N LYS A 157 -9.24 19.92 -22.58
CA LYS A 157 -10.56 20.56 -22.64
C LYS A 157 -11.61 19.52 -22.98
N LYS A 158 -12.87 19.81 -22.69
CA LYS A 158 -13.99 18.96 -23.08
C LYS A 158 -14.03 18.78 -24.60
N GLY A 159 -13.99 17.52 -25.05
CA GLY A 159 -13.97 17.15 -26.46
C GLY A 159 -12.56 16.97 -27.07
N ASP A 160 -11.52 17.32 -26.37
CA ASP A 160 -10.15 17.05 -26.82
C ASP A 160 -9.81 15.55 -26.75
N PRO A 161 -8.82 15.10 -27.51
CA PRO A 161 -8.27 13.74 -27.36
C PRO A 161 -7.74 13.51 -25.93
N VAL A 162 -8.03 12.33 -25.41
CA VAL A 162 -7.56 11.92 -24.08
C VAL A 162 -6.05 11.65 -24.16
N LYS A 163 -5.30 12.18 -23.21
CA LYS A 163 -3.86 11.99 -23.05
C LYS A 163 -3.54 11.44 -21.68
N MET A 164 -2.46 10.68 -21.57
CA MET A 164 -1.88 10.33 -20.28
C MET A 164 -1.34 11.61 -19.62
N THR A 165 -1.76 11.86 -18.39
CA THR A 165 -1.37 13.06 -17.63
C THR A 165 -0.44 12.75 -16.48
N VAL A 166 -0.66 11.62 -15.81
CA VAL A 166 0.19 11.18 -14.70
C VAL A 166 0.19 9.67 -14.61
N GLN A 167 1.32 9.11 -14.22
CA GLN A 167 1.46 7.73 -13.77
C GLN A 167 2.24 7.74 -12.46
N GLY A 168 1.85 6.91 -11.53
CA GLY A 168 2.52 6.80 -10.23
C GLY A 168 2.25 5.49 -9.55
N LYS A 169 3.00 5.26 -8.46
CA LYS A 169 2.75 4.16 -7.53
C LYS A 169 1.84 4.63 -6.40
N GLU A 170 1.04 3.70 -5.94
CA GLU A 170 0.26 3.83 -4.72
C GLU A 170 0.56 2.64 -3.83
N PHE A 171 0.78 2.90 -2.56
CA PHE A 171 0.84 1.90 -1.50
C PHE A 171 -0.35 2.09 -0.58
N ALA A 172 -0.95 1.01 -0.12
CA ALA A 172 -2.05 1.10 0.81
C ALA A 172 -1.99 0.03 1.90
N THR A 173 -2.47 0.39 3.07
CA THR A 173 -2.81 -0.55 4.12
C THR A 173 -4.32 -0.64 4.24
N TRP A 174 -4.81 -1.84 4.52
CA TRP A 174 -6.23 -2.17 4.55
C TRP A 174 -6.63 -2.72 5.90
N VAL A 175 -7.88 -2.56 6.23
CA VAL A 175 -8.52 -3.18 7.39
C VAL A 175 -9.88 -3.73 6.99
N LYS A 176 -10.22 -4.91 7.50
CA LYS A 176 -11.52 -5.56 7.31
C LYS A 176 -12.45 -5.18 8.46
N VAL A 177 -13.49 -4.44 8.16
CA VAL A 177 -14.48 -3.98 9.12
C VAL A 177 -15.85 -4.52 8.72
N ASN A 178 -16.48 -5.32 9.58
CA ASN A 178 -17.78 -5.96 9.30
C ASN A 178 -17.82 -6.70 7.95
N GLY A 179 -16.72 -7.40 7.62
CA GLY A 179 -16.59 -8.15 6.37
C GLY A 179 -16.24 -7.30 5.13
N GLN A 180 -16.12 -5.99 5.25
CA GLN A 180 -15.77 -5.08 4.16
C GLN A 180 -14.32 -4.61 4.28
N TRP A 181 -13.56 -4.67 3.18
CA TRP A 181 -12.22 -4.12 3.11
C TRP A 181 -12.26 -2.61 2.85
N LEU A 182 -11.56 -1.85 3.70
CA LEU A 182 -11.47 -0.39 3.64
C LEU A 182 -10.01 0.05 3.72
N TYR A 183 -9.67 1.15 3.05
CA TYR A 183 -8.36 1.78 3.20
C TYR A 183 -8.15 2.23 4.65
N LYS A 184 -7.11 1.72 5.30
CA LYS A 184 -6.62 2.22 6.58
C LYS A 184 -5.64 3.36 6.38
N ALA A 185 -4.75 3.24 5.41
CA ALA A 185 -3.93 4.34 4.93
C ALA A 185 -3.62 4.15 3.44
N ARG A 186 -3.59 5.25 2.71
CA ARG A 186 -3.30 5.28 1.28
C ARG A 186 -2.22 6.31 1.01
N TYR A 187 -1.12 5.87 0.42
CA TYR A 187 0.07 6.68 0.14
C TYR A 187 0.21 6.83 -1.37
N VAL A 188 0.16 8.06 -1.86
CA VAL A 188 0.23 8.37 -3.29
C VAL A 188 1.46 9.22 -3.58
N GLY A 189 2.19 8.84 -4.62
CA GLY A 189 3.36 9.56 -5.08
C GLY A 189 4.66 9.19 -4.35
N LEU A 190 4.69 8.04 -3.66
CA LEU A 190 5.93 7.45 -3.16
C LEU A 190 6.56 6.56 -4.23
N SER A 191 7.89 6.55 -4.32
CA SER A 191 8.66 5.61 -5.15
C SER A 191 8.84 4.25 -4.49
N GLU A 192 8.91 4.25 -3.15
CA GLU A 192 9.18 3.08 -2.31
C GLU A 192 8.08 2.91 -1.26
N PRO A 193 7.89 1.68 -0.73
CA PRO A 193 6.91 1.43 0.32
C PRO A 193 7.16 2.30 1.55
N PRO A 194 6.11 2.75 2.26
CA PRO A 194 6.27 3.47 3.51
C PRO A 194 6.84 2.56 4.61
N ALA A 195 7.46 3.17 5.63
CA ALA A 195 8.00 2.44 6.77
C ALA A 195 6.90 1.55 7.43
N GLY A 196 7.25 0.30 7.71
CA GLY A 196 6.31 -0.67 8.30
C GLY A 196 5.37 -1.34 7.31
N TRP A 197 5.50 -1.07 6.01
CA TRP A 197 4.77 -1.81 4.99
C TRP A 197 5.25 -3.27 4.95
N LYS A 198 4.31 -4.23 4.83
CA LYS A 198 4.60 -5.67 4.88
C LYS A 198 4.19 -6.32 3.57
N GLU A 199 5.07 -7.13 3.04
CA GLU A 199 4.78 -8.08 1.96
C GLU A 199 4.29 -9.40 2.54
#